data_15a78c82636d46f4839ba80845669fe7
#
_entry.id   15a78c82636d46f4839ba80845669fe7
#
_cell.length_a   1.000
_cell.length_b   1.000
_cell.length_c   1.000
_cell.angle_alpha   90.00
_cell.angle_beta   90.00
_cell.angle_gamma   90.00
#
_symmetry.space_group_name_H-M   'P 1'
#
loop_
_entity.id
_entity.type
_entity.pdbx_description
1 polymer ?
#
loop_
_entity_poly.entity_id
_entity_poly.type
_entity_poly.pdbx_seq_one_letter_code
_entity_poly.pdbx_strand_id
1 'polypeptide(L)'
;KGDLKWRDALLVAHRVNSNSFPFLCYIHNFTYLDISHIFIQNRKVRPKKENVYKYTLLTGKEVYKKMKILLAAVNAKYIHSNLAVYCLRAYAKEQHPASNITISEYTINQPFDEILMDIYKQAPDVLCLSCYLWNVTEVGQLIQEIPKILPDTKIWLGGPEVSYNAREVLEKYPMTEGIMRGEGEETFAELVAYYEGRGAAELINIQGITFREKEKQIAATPFRQIMDLSKVPFVYGDIENFKNRIIYYETSRGCPFSCSYCLSSIDKCLRFRNLELVKKELQFFIDHEVPQVKFVDRTFNLSLIHI
;
A
#
# COMPACT_ATOMS: atom_id res chain seq x y z
N LYS A 1 -1.35 31.78 -27.45
CA LYS A 1 -0.85 30.75 -28.37
C LYS A 1 0.59 31.14 -28.69
N GLY A 2 1.53 30.57 -27.98
CA GLY A 2 2.95 30.74 -28.19
C GLY A 2 3.57 29.40 -27.92
N ASP A 3 3.95 28.69 -28.99
CA ASP A 3 4.70 27.46 -28.94
C ASP A 3 6.06 27.74 -28.29
N LEU A 4 6.30 27.24 -27.10
CA LEU A 4 7.63 27.19 -26.51
C LEU A 4 8.46 26.21 -27.34
N LYS A 5 9.33 26.71 -28.17
CA LYS A 5 10.34 25.93 -28.88
C LYS A 5 11.34 25.39 -27.84
N TRP A 6 11.34 24.11 -27.65
CA TRP A 6 12.22 23.33 -26.75
C TRP A 6 13.72 23.38 -27.10
N ARG A 7 14.15 24.37 -27.85
CA ARG A 7 15.54 24.46 -28.33
C ARG A 7 16.59 24.80 -27.28
N ASP A 8 16.15 25.27 -26.09
CA ASP A 8 17.09 25.82 -25.09
C ASP A 8 16.92 25.21 -23.69
N ALA A 9 16.45 23.97 -23.58
CA ALA A 9 16.33 23.30 -22.28
C ALA A 9 17.68 22.77 -21.79
N LEU A 10 18.27 23.48 -20.85
CA LEU A 10 19.49 23.06 -20.13
C LEU A 10 19.08 22.26 -18.87
N LEU A 11 19.44 21.00 -18.79
CA LEU A 11 19.21 20.18 -17.60
C LEU A 11 20.45 20.21 -16.71
N VAL A 12 20.35 20.85 -15.54
CA VAL A 12 21.43 20.85 -14.53
C VAL A 12 21.08 19.87 -13.44
N ALA A 13 21.86 18.78 -13.35
CA ALA A 13 21.79 17.84 -12.22
C ALA A 13 22.69 18.34 -11.10
N HIS A 14 22.12 18.77 -9.98
CA HIS A 14 22.86 19.09 -8.76
C HIS A 14 22.98 17.86 -7.87
N ARG A 15 24.19 17.46 -7.59
CA ARG A 15 24.51 16.46 -6.58
C ARG A 15 24.57 17.18 -5.24
N VAL A 16 23.68 16.87 -4.33
CA VAL A 16 23.81 17.30 -2.94
C VAL A 16 24.77 16.34 -2.24
N ASN A 17 26.04 16.57 -2.37
CA ASN A 17 27.12 16.52 -1.40
C ASN A 17 28.49 16.71 -2.07
N SER A 18 29.19 17.67 -1.54
CA SER A 18 30.61 18.06 -1.66
C SER A 18 31.50 17.33 -2.66
N ASN A 19 32.18 18.16 -3.46
CA ASN A 19 33.36 17.89 -4.25
C ASN A 19 33.24 17.01 -5.50
N SER A 20 32.70 17.57 -6.55
CA SER A 20 33.21 17.42 -7.92
C SER A 20 32.30 18.08 -8.96
N PHE A 21 32.91 18.58 -9.98
CA PHE A 21 32.52 19.37 -11.12
C PHE A 21 31.11 19.12 -11.72
N PRO A 22 30.41 20.15 -12.20
CA PRO A 22 29.14 20.01 -12.90
C PRO A 22 29.37 19.43 -14.30
N PHE A 23 28.70 18.32 -14.61
CA PHE A 23 28.58 17.83 -15.99
C PHE A 23 27.44 18.56 -16.70
N LEU A 24 27.78 19.33 -17.72
CA LEU A 24 26.82 19.88 -18.68
C LEU A 24 26.53 18.80 -19.74
N CYS A 25 25.32 18.31 -19.81
CA CYS A 25 24.87 17.49 -20.95
C CYS A 25 24.03 18.35 -21.89
N TYR A 26 24.48 18.53 -23.12
CA TYR A 26 23.71 19.08 -24.23
C TYR A 26 22.87 17.97 -24.86
N ILE A 27 21.55 18.16 -24.90
CA ILE A 27 20.65 17.26 -25.61
C ILE A 27 20.14 17.98 -26.85
N HIS A 28 20.59 17.53 -28.02
CA HIS A 28 20.04 17.92 -29.32
C HIS A 28 19.03 16.86 -29.78
N ASN A 29 17.76 17.27 -29.99
CA ASN A 29 16.70 16.53 -30.68
C ASN A 29 16.31 15.15 -30.08
N PHE A 30 15.55 15.14 -28.97
CA PHE A 30 14.88 13.93 -28.51
C PHE A 30 13.40 14.15 -28.23
N THR A 31 12.58 13.17 -28.57
CA THR A 31 11.15 13.10 -28.25
C THR A 31 10.93 12.57 -26.84
N TYR A 32 9.74 12.77 -26.26
CA TYR A 32 9.36 12.47 -24.87
C TYR A 32 9.63 11.02 -24.39
N LEU A 33 9.83 10.09 -25.30
CA LEU A 33 10.09 8.66 -25.03
C LEU A 33 11.58 8.34 -24.73
N ASP A 34 12.50 9.21 -25.10
CA ASP A 34 13.95 8.92 -25.02
C ASP A 34 14.59 9.33 -23.68
N ILE A 35 13.89 10.11 -22.86
CA ILE A 35 14.42 10.59 -21.56
C ILE A 35 14.64 9.44 -20.58
N SER A 36 13.82 8.38 -20.64
CA SER A 36 13.98 7.21 -19.78
C SER A 36 15.24 6.38 -20.08
N HIS A 37 15.75 6.41 -21.31
CA HIS A 37 16.93 5.67 -21.72
C HIS A 37 18.26 6.35 -21.35
N ILE A 38 18.29 7.67 -21.27
CA ILE A 38 19.51 8.43 -20.95
C ILE A 38 19.95 8.19 -19.48
N PHE A 39 18.98 7.88 -18.59
CA PHE A 39 19.27 7.63 -17.17
C PHE A 39 19.86 6.25 -16.86
N ILE A 40 19.77 5.29 -17.78
CA ILE A 40 20.17 3.90 -17.54
C ILE A 40 21.70 3.70 -17.78
N GLN A 41 22.34 4.53 -18.58
CA GLN A 41 23.76 4.32 -18.93
C GLN A 41 24.78 4.84 -17.92
N ASN A 42 24.42 5.63 -16.93
CA ASN A 42 25.36 6.14 -15.92
C ASN A 42 25.39 5.35 -14.59
N ARG A 43 25.11 4.05 -14.64
CA ARG A 43 25.27 3.16 -13.48
C ARG A 43 26.71 2.68 -13.34
N LYS A 44 27.61 3.50 -12.84
CA LYS A 44 28.84 3.03 -12.18
C LYS A 44 29.41 4.09 -11.20
N VAL A 45 28.61 4.50 -10.23
CA VAL A 45 29.12 5.05 -8.96
C VAL A 45 28.11 4.69 -7.89
N ARG A 46 28.49 3.83 -6.94
CA ARG A 46 27.70 3.56 -5.74
C ARG A 46 27.68 4.80 -4.85
N PRO A 47 26.58 5.47 -4.60
CA PRO A 47 26.47 6.39 -3.48
C PRO A 47 26.06 5.60 -2.23
N LYS A 48 26.84 5.72 -1.19
CA LYS A 48 26.40 5.44 0.18
C LYS A 48 25.35 6.50 0.53
N LYS A 49 24.18 6.04 1.03
CA LYS A 49 23.04 6.78 1.62
C LYS A 49 22.00 7.34 0.66
N GLU A 50 20.79 6.79 0.86
CA GLU A 50 19.46 7.32 0.59
C GLU A 50 19.05 7.57 -0.87
N ASN A 51 18.24 6.62 -1.38
CA ASN A 51 17.69 6.64 -2.74
C ASN A 51 16.46 7.56 -2.87
N VAL A 52 16.59 8.83 -2.55
CA VAL A 52 15.62 9.83 -3.02
C VAL A 52 16.31 10.63 -4.11
N TYR A 53 16.04 10.31 -5.38
CA TYR A 53 16.48 11.15 -6.48
C TYR A 53 15.56 12.36 -6.59
N LYS A 54 16.00 13.48 -6.01
CA LYS A 54 15.35 14.77 -6.15
C LYS A 54 15.89 15.42 -7.42
N TYR A 55 15.03 15.62 -8.42
CA TYR A 55 15.36 16.36 -9.62
C TYR A 55 14.68 17.71 -9.57
N THR A 56 15.45 18.79 -9.67
CA THR A 56 14.90 20.14 -9.81
C THR A 56 14.96 20.52 -11.28
N LEU A 57 13.83 20.66 -11.94
CA LEU A 57 13.78 21.28 -13.25
C LEU A 57 14.08 22.78 -13.11
N LEU A 58 14.60 23.42 -14.16
CA LEU A 58 14.85 24.88 -14.21
C LEU A 58 13.60 25.74 -13.87
N THR A 59 12.42 25.12 -13.84
CA THR A 59 11.16 25.76 -13.43
C THR A 59 10.95 25.79 -11.91
N GLY A 60 11.90 25.28 -11.10
CA GLY A 60 11.77 25.21 -9.63
C GLY A 60 10.79 24.15 -9.11
N LYS A 61 10.19 23.31 -9.98
CA LYS A 61 9.31 22.22 -9.55
C LYS A 61 10.12 20.98 -9.17
N GLU A 62 9.90 20.51 -7.96
CA GLU A 62 10.46 19.22 -7.52
C GLU A 62 9.72 18.06 -8.23
N VAL A 63 10.48 17.18 -8.86
CA VAL A 63 9.95 15.97 -9.50
C VAL A 63 10.36 14.79 -8.63
N TYR A 64 9.39 14.17 -7.99
CA TYR A 64 9.59 12.94 -7.22
C TYR A 64 9.41 11.72 -8.11
N LYS A 65 10.22 10.68 -7.90
CA LYS A 65 10.00 9.39 -8.57
C LYS A 65 8.63 8.86 -8.16
N LYS A 66 7.75 8.64 -9.14
CA LYS A 66 6.44 8.03 -8.91
C LYS A 66 6.63 6.54 -8.63
N MET A 67 6.52 6.14 -7.36
CA MET A 67 6.62 4.74 -6.94
C MET A 67 5.41 3.94 -7.43
N LYS A 68 5.65 2.72 -7.89
CA LYS A 68 4.61 1.75 -8.19
C LYS A 68 4.35 0.90 -6.95
N ILE A 69 3.21 1.08 -6.32
CA ILE A 69 2.82 0.35 -5.12
C ILE A 69 1.68 -0.61 -5.48
N LEU A 70 1.89 -1.90 -5.25
CA LEU A 70 0.91 -2.94 -5.49
C LEU A 70 0.40 -3.50 -4.16
N LEU A 71 -0.91 -3.38 -3.93
CA LEU A 71 -1.64 -4.11 -2.89
C LEU A 71 -2.13 -5.42 -3.50
N ALA A 72 -1.61 -6.54 -3.04
CA ALA A 72 -1.97 -7.86 -3.55
C ALA A 72 -2.70 -8.68 -2.48
N ALA A 73 -3.85 -9.23 -2.86
CA ALA A 73 -4.68 -10.06 -1.99
C ALA A 73 -4.95 -11.41 -2.64
N VAL A 74 -4.68 -12.50 -1.91
CA VAL A 74 -5.06 -13.85 -2.33
C VAL A 74 -6.30 -14.26 -1.55
N ASN A 75 -7.44 -14.27 -2.22
CA ASN A 75 -8.75 -14.55 -1.63
C ASN A 75 -9.04 -16.06 -1.59
N ALA A 76 -9.91 -16.49 -0.66
CA ALA A 76 -10.32 -17.89 -0.57
C ALA A 76 -11.11 -18.37 -1.80
N LYS A 77 -11.87 -17.48 -2.45
CA LYS A 77 -12.63 -17.75 -3.69
C LYS A 77 -12.76 -16.49 -4.53
N TYR A 78 -12.98 -16.66 -5.82
CA TYR A 78 -13.15 -15.56 -6.78
C TYR A 78 -14.26 -14.55 -6.40
N ILE A 79 -15.38 -15.04 -5.86
CA ILE A 79 -16.52 -14.19 -5.48
C ILE A 79 -16.25 -13.24 -4.31
N HIS A 80 -15.15 -13.46 -3.57
CA HIS A 80 -14.76 -12.58 -2.47
C HIS A 80 -13.93 -11.40 -2.98
N SER A 81 -14.19 -10.22 -2.44
CA SER A 81 -13.30 -9.06 -2.52
C SER A 81 -12.61 -8.86 -1.18
N ASN A 82 -11.39 -8.36 -1.19
CA ASN A 82 -10.67 -8.06 0.04
C ASN A 82 -10.89 -6.59 0.43
N LEU A 83 -11.92 -6.32 1.25
CA LEU A 83 -12.28 -4.96 1.68
C LEU A 83 -11.07 -4.17 2.20
N ALA A 84 -10.16 -4.82 2.94
CA ALA A 84 -9.02 -4.14 3.56
C ALA A 84 -8.13 -3.44 2.52
N VAL A 85 -7.74 -4.11 1.42
CA VAL A 85 -6.86 -3.49 0.40
C VAL A 85 -7.54 -2.32 -0.31
N TYR A 86 -8.87 -2.36 -0.46
CA TYR A 86 -9.63 -1.24 -1.01
C TYR A 86 -9.67 -0.05 -0.04
N CYS A 87 -9.88 -0.30 1.27
CA CYS A 87 -9.83 0.75 2.29
C CYS A 87 -8.45 1.39 2.38
N LEU A 88 -7.37 0.59 2.38
CA LEU A 88 -5.99 1.08 2.37
C LEU A 88 -5.75 2.00 1.16
N ARG A 89 -6.13 1.54 -0.04
CA ARG A 89 -5.95 2.35 -1.26
C ARG A 89 -6.77 3.63 -1.23
N ALA A 90 -8.05 3.54 -0.82
CA ALA A 90 -8.94 4.69 -0.80
C ALA A 90 -8.43 5.76 0.17
N TYR A 91 -8.07 5.37 1.40
CA TYR A 91 -7.53 6.27 2.40
C TYR A 91 -6.21 6.91 1.95
N ALA A 92 -5.26 6.11 1.45
CA ALA A 92 -3.99 6.62 0.95
C ALA A 92 -4.17 7.55 -0.26
N LYS A 93 -5.13 7.27 -1.16
CA LYS A 93 -5.44 8.12 -2.31
C LYS A 93 -6.09 9.45 -1.93
N GLU A 94 -6.86 9.49 -0.87
CA GLU A 94 -7.41 10.74 -0.34
C GLU A 94 -6.29 11.66 0.17
N GLN A 95 -5.31 11.10 0.91
CA GLN A 95 -4.15 11.84 1.42
C GLN A 95 -3.14 12.17 0.31
N HIS A 96 -2.98 11.28 -0.66
CA HIS A 96 -1.96 11.31 -1.71
C HIS A 96 -2.55 10.98 -3.08
N PRO A 97 -3.38 11.87 -3.69
CA PRO A 97 -4.11 11.60 -4.94
C PRO A 97 -3.22 11.21 -6.12
N ALA A 98 -1.99 11.73 -6.18
CA ALA A 98 -1.05 11.50 -7.27
C ALA A 98 -0.30 10.15 -7.18
N SER A 99 -0.36 9.44 -6.05
CA SER A 99 0.37 8.18 -5.84
C SER A 99 -0.13 7.08 -6.79
N ASN A 100 0.79 6.25 -7.26
CA ASN A 100 0.45 5.12 -8.14
C ASN A 100 0.24 3.85 -7.30
N ILE A 101 -0.99 3.66 -6.83
CA ILE A 101 -1.40 2.52 -6.00
C ILE A 101 -2.38 1.67 -6.78
N THR A 102 -2.00 0.42 -7.05
CA THR A 102 -2.82 -0.57 -7.74
C THR A 102 -3.23 -1.70 -6.80
N ILE A 103 -4.31 -2.39 -7.12
CA ILE A 103 -4.78 -3.59 -6.41
C ILE A 103 -4.80 -4.74 -7.41
N SER A 104 -4.28 -5.89 -6.99
CA SER A 104 -4.49 -7.18 -7.67
C SER A 104 -5.09 -8.17 -6.69
N GLU A 105 -6.17 -8.78 -7.12
CA GLU A 105 -6.85 -9.83 -6.37
C GLU A 105 -6.74 -11.16 -7.09
N TYR A 106 -6.22 -12.14 -6.39
CA TYR A 106 -6.04 -13.52 -6.81
C TYR A 106 -6.88 -14.44 -5.93
N THR A 107 -6.83 -15.73 -6.19
CA THR A 107 -7.45 -16.75 -5.32
C THR A 107 -6.48 -17.89 -5.05
N ILE A 108 -6.67 -18.57 -3.91
CA ILE A 108 -5.90 -19.79 -3.57
C ILE A 108 -6.06 -20.93 -4.58
N ASN A 109 -7.06 -20.83 -5.47
CA ASN A 109 -7.33 -21.84 -6.52
C ASN A 109 -6.65 -21.50 -7.86
N GLN A 110 -6.00 -20.34 -7.99
CA GLN A 110 -5.21 -20.01 -9.17
C GLN A 110 -3.85 -20.71 -9.12
N PRO A 111 -3.32 -21.14 -10.26
CA PRO A 111 -1.94 -21.61 -10.35
C PRO A 111 -0.97 -20.55 -9.80
N PHE A 112 -0.09 -20.97 -8.91
CA PHE A 112 0.88 -20.08 -8.28
C PHE A 112 1.73 -19.29 -9.27
N ASP A 113 2.15 -19.96 -10.36
CA ASP A 113 2.97 -19.34 -11.42
C ASP A 113 2.24 -18.20 -12.14
N GLU A 114 0.91 -18.28 -12.27
CA GLU A 114 0.12 -17.19 -12.86
C GLU A 114 0.11 -15.95 -11.97
N ILE A 115 -0.03 -16.13 -10.64
CA ILE A 115 0.04 -15.06 -9.67
C ILE A 115 1.44 -14.41 -9.71
N LEU A 116 2.47 -15.25 -9.69
CA LEU A 116 3.87 -14.80 -9.72
C LEU A 116 4.18 -14.03 -11.02
N MET A 117 3.70 -14.55 -12.16
CA MET A 117 3.89 -13.91 -13.47
C MET A 117 3.18 -12.56 -13.56
N ASP A 118 1.97 -12.44 -13.00
CA ASP A 118 1.22 -11.18 -13.02
C ASP A 118 1.93 -10.12 -12.17
N ILE A 119 2.38 -10.47 -10.97
CA ILE A 119 3.18 -9.58 -10.12
C ILE A 119 4.48 -9.17 -10.83
N TYR A 120 5.16 -10.11 -11.50
CA TYR A 120 6.37 -9.84 -12.26
C TYR A 120 6.13 -8.83 -13.39
N LYS A 121 5.05 -8.98 -14.16
CA LYS A 121 4.68 -8.06 -15.25
C LYS A 121 4.37 -6.65 -14.74
N GLN A 122 3.76 -6.55 -13.56
CA GLN A 122 3.47 -5.26 -12.94
C GLN A 122 4.73 -4.57 -12.43
N ALA A 123 5.76 -5.34 -12.07
CA ALA A 123 7.04 -4.85 -11.56
C ALA A 123 6.91 -3.72 -10.52
N PRO A 124 6.27 -3.98 -9.37
CA PRO A 124 6.08 -2.96 -8.35
C PRO A 124 7.41 -2.61 -7.66
N ASP A 125 7.58 -1.32 -7.30
CA ASP A 125 8.67 -0.90 -6.41
C ASP A 125 8.38 -1.36 -4.95
N VAL A 126 7.10 -1.36 -4.56
CA VAL A 126 6.62 -1.83 -3.25
C VAL A 126 5.45 -2.80 -3.45
N LEU A 127 5.57 -3.99 -2.90
CA LEU A 127 4.52 -5.01 -2.89
C LEU A 127 4.01 -5.20 -1.46
N CYS A 128 2.71 -4.97 -1.26
CA CYS A 128 2.04 -5.19 0.02
C CYS A 128 1.12 -6.40 -0.09
N LEU A 129 1.35 -7.44 0.72
CA LEU A 129 0.59 -8.68 0.72
C LEU A 129 -0.34 -8.75 1.93
N SER A 130 -1.61 -9.05 1.69
CA SER A 130 -2.59 -9.26 2.77
C SER A 130 -2.53 -10.71 3.27
N CYS A 131 -2.31 -10.90 4.60
CA CYS A 131 -2.08 -12.20 5.22
C CYS A 131 -3.26 -12.59 6.10
N TYR A 132 -3.89 -13.70 5.73
CA TYR A 132 -4.99 -14.35 6.44
C TYR A 132 -4.72 -15.85 6.58
N LEU A 133 -5.43 -16.50 7.47
CA LEU A 133 -5.27 -17.94 7.72
C LEU A 133 -5.38 -18.80 6.44
N TRP A 134 -6.25 -18.41 5.52
CA TRP A 134 -6.49 -19.19 4.28
C TRP A 134 -5.43 -18.99 3.19
N ASN A 135 -4.56 -17.97 3.28
CA ASN A 135 -3.57 -17.68 2.24
C ASN A 135 -2.13 -17.61 2.74
N VAL A 136 -1.89 -17.97 3.99
CA VAL A 136 -0.56 -17.88 4.60
C VAL A 136 0.50 -18.71 3.88
N THR A 137 0.09 -19.81 3.27
CA THR A 137 0.97 -20.70 2.49
C THR A 137 1.39 -20.03 1.19
N GLU A 138 0.43 -19.53 0.42
CA GLU A 138 0.65 -18.83 -0.85
C GLU A 138 1.47 -17.56 -0.65
N VAL A 139 1.13 -16.77 0.37
CA VAL A 139 1.92 -15.58 0.74
C VAL A 139 3.36 -15.96 1.12
N GLY A 140 3.55 -17.05 1.88
CA GLY A 140 4.86 -17.56 2.23
C GLY A 140 5.70 -17.95 1.00
N GLN A 141 5.08 -18.56 -0.02
CA GLN A 141 5.74 -18.88 -1.28
C GLN A 141 6.07 -17.61 -2.08
N LEU A 142 5.14 -16.64 -2.17
CA LEU A 142 5.39 -15.36 -2.85
C LEU A 142 6.58 -14.61 -2.25
N ILE A 143 6.69 -14.56 -0.92
CA ILE A 143 7.82 -13.92 -0.23
C ILE A 143 9.16 -14.57 -0.60
N GLN A 144 9.18 -15.87 -0.85
CA GLN A 144 10.40 -16.61 -1.22
C GLN A 144 10.76 -16.47 -2.71
N GLU A 145 9.76 -16.40 -3.59
CA GLU A 145 10.00 -16.39 -5.04
C GLU A 145 10.15 -14.97 -5.62
N ILE A 146 9.39 -13.98 -5.14
CA ILE A 146 9.44 -12.60 -5.65
C ILE A 146 10.86 -12.01 -5.61
N PRO A 147 11.66 -12.13 -4.54
CA PRO A 147 13.00 -11.56 -4.50
C PRO A 147 13.98 -12.14 -5.52
N LYS A 148 13.70 -13.36 -6.03
CA LYS A 148 14.52 -14.01 -7.06
C LYS A 148 14.34 -13.36 -8.44
N ILE A 149 13.13 -12.86 -8.71
CA ILE A 149 12.76 -12.29 -10.02
C ILE A 149 12.62 -10.76 -9.99
N LEU A 150 12.35 -10.17 -8.81
CA LEU A 150 12.24 -8.74 -8.58
C LEU A 150 13.05 -8.35 -7.32
N PRO A 151 14.37 -8.38 -7.39
CA PRO A 151 15.25 -8.23 -6.20
C PRO A 151 15.20 -6.84 -5.56
N ASP A 152 14.77 -5.82 -6.28
CA ASP A 152 14.65 -4.44 -5.78
C ASP A 152 13.28 -4.14 -5.15
N THR A 153 12.28 -5.03 -5.33
CA THR A 153 10.93 -4.86 -4.80
C THR A 153 10.92 -4.97 -3.28
N LYS A 154 10.34 -3.98 -2.61
CA LYS A 154 10.16 -3.96 -1.15
C LYS A 154 8.87 -4.70 -0.78
N ILE A 155 8.99 -5.78 -0.01
CA ILE A 155 7.85 -6.60 0.39
C ILE A 155 7.39 -6.18 1.78
N TRP A 156 6.10 -5.81 1.89
CA TRP A 156 5.40 -5.51 3.12
C TRP A 156 4.25 -6.48 3.34
N LEU A 157 3.99 -6.83 4.59
CA LEU A 157 2.87 -7.68 4.96
C LEU A 157 1.89 -6.90 5.83
N GLY A 158 0.64 -7.34 5.84
CA GLY A 158 -0.39 -6.84 6.74
C GLY A 158 -1.49 -7.87 6.90
N GLY A 159 -2.35 -7.65 7.88
CA GLY A 159 -3.48 -8.54 8.16
C GLY A 159 -3.32 -9.32 9.47
N PRO A 160 -4.39 -10.02 9.90
CA PRO A 160 -4.47 -10.60 11.24
C PRO A 160 -3.44 -11.69 11.51
N GLU A 161 -3.02 -12.43 10.48
CA GLU A 161 -2.11 -13.58 10.63
C GLU A 161 -0.67 -13.17 10.96
N VAL A 162 -0.29 -11.92 10.69
CA VAL A 162 1.09 -11.43 10.87
C VAL A 162 1.21 -10.28 11.87
N SER A 163 0.09 -9.69 12.31
CA SER A 163 0.10 -8.49 13.15
C SER A 163 0.62 -8.72 14.58
N TYR A 164 0.37 -9.89 15.14
CA TYR A 164 0.64 -10.16 16.56
C TYR A 164 1.96 -10.90 16.83
N ASN A 165 2.48 -11.59 15.81
CA ASN A 165 3.77 -12.31 15.82
C ASN A 165 4.76 -11.73 14.80
N ALA A 166 4.69 -10.42 14.57
CA ALA A 166 5.41 -9.73 13.49
C ALA A 166 6.93 -9.93 13.52
N ARG A 167 7.55 -10.02 14.72
CA ARG A 167 8.98 -10.27 14.85
C ARG A 167 9.34 -11.66 14.34
N GLU A 168 8.63 -12.69 14.78
CA GLU A 168 8.83 -14.09 14.36
C GLU A 168 8.65 -14.27 12.86
N VAL A 169 7.63 -13.60 12.29
CA VAL A 169 7.39 -13.62 10.83
C VAL A 169 8.56 -12.98 10.08
N LEU A 170 9.09 -11.84 10.55
CA LEU A 170 10.26 -11.24 9.92
C LEU A 170 11.51 -12.11 10.08
N GLU A 171 11.72 -12.75 11.22
CA GLU A 171 12.83 -13.70 11.40
C GLU A 171 12.74 -14.86 10.42
N LYS A 172 11.53 -15.42 10.22
CA LYS A 172 11.26 -16.50 9.27
C LYS A 172 11.47 -16.09 7.82
N TYR A 173 11.12 -14.85 7.46
CA TYR A 173 11.19 -14.34 6.09
C TYR A 173 12.14 -13.14 5.96
N PRO A 174 13.45 -13.37 5.85
CA PRO A 174 14.48 -12.31 5.87
C PRO A 174 14.42 -11.33 4.70
N MET A 175 13.69 -11.66 3.62
CA MET A 175 13.52 -10.79 2.46
C MET A 175 12.34 -9.81 2.60
N THR A 176 11.54 -9.92 3.67
CA THR A 176 10.45 -9.00 3.98
C THR A 176 11.00 -7.72 4.63
N GLU A 177 10.61 -6.57 4.11
CA GLU A 177 11.01 -5.25 4.65
C GLU A 177 10.33 -4.97 5.99
N GLY A 178 9.02 -5.23 6.09
CA GLY A 178 8.28 -5.00 7.32
C GLY A 178 6.84 -5.49 7.29
N ILE A 179 6.18 -5.30 8.43
CA ILE A 179 4.80 -5.70 8.69
C ILE A 179 4.03 -4.51 9.23
N MET A 180 2.89 -4.19 8.62
CA MET A 180 1.89 -3.26 9.16
C MET A 180 1.05 -4.00 10.19
N ARG A 181 0.98 -3.49 11.42
CA ARG A 181 0.30 -4.12 12.55
C ARG A 181 -0.98 -3.38 12.90
N GLY A 182 -2.04 -4.13 13.18
CA GLY A 182 -3.35 -3.56 13.53
C GLY A 182 -4.06 -2.95 12.33
N GLU A 183 -4.69 -1.78 12.52
CA GLU A 183 -5.37 -1.04 11.45
C GLU A 183 -4.35 -0.40 10.52
N GLY A 184 -4.54 -0.61 9.25
CA GLY A 184 -3.53 -0.32 8.25
C GLY A 184 -3.71 1.00 7.51
N GLU A 185 -4.87 1.65 7.55
CA GLU A 185 -5.24 2.75 6.67
C GLU A 185 -4.26 3.93 6.79
N GLU A 186 -4.07 4.45 8.00
CA GLU A 186 -3.13 5.55 8.25
C GLU A 186 -1.68 5.10 8.08
N THR A 187 -1.33 3.90 8.59
CA THR A 187 0.03 3.34 8.46
C THR A 187 0.44 3.18 7.01
N PHE A 188 -0.46 2.67 6.16
CA PHE A 188 -0.19 2.52 4.73
C PHE A 188 -0.05 3.87 4.03
N ALA A 189 -0.88 4.86 4.37
CA ALA A 189 -0.75 6.21 3.80
C ALA A 189 0.60 6.85 4.15
N GLU A 190 1.08 6.69 5.38
CA GLU A 190 2.41 7.15 5.80
C GLU A 190 3.55 6.39 5.10
N LEU A 191 3.41 5.07 4.89
CA LEU A 191 4.37 4.29 4.10
C LEU A 191 4.43 4.74 2.65
N VAL A 192 3.29 5.03 2.02
CA VAL A 192 3.23 5.61 0.67
C VAL A 192 4.01 6.92 0.63
N ALA A 193 3.75 7.82 1.58
CA ALA A 193 4.43 9.11 1.67
C ALA A 193 5.94 8.95 1.91
N TYR A 194 6.35 7.98 2.75
CA TYR A 194 7.75 7.64 2.99
C TYR A 194 8.48 7.22 1.71
N TYR A 195 7.93 6.26 0.97
CA TYR A 195 8.54 5.76 -0.27
C TYR A 195 8.58 6.80 -1.38
N GLU A 196 7.63 7.73 -1.41
CA GLU A 196 7.62 8.84 -2.35
C GLU A 196 8.46 10.05 -1.88
N GLY A 197 9.11 9.97 -0.72
CA GLY A 197 9.97 11.03 -0.19
C GLY A 197 9.22 12.27 0.30
N ARG A 198 7.95 12.13 0.64
CA ARG A 198 7.05 13.22 1.08
C ARG A 198 6.63 13.12 2.55
N GLY A 199 6.98 12.03 3.20
CA GLY A 199 6.54 11.71 4.57
C GLY A 199 7.67 11.69 5.57
N ALA A 200 7.60 10.73 6.51
CA ALA A 200 8.63 10.49 7.52
C ALA A 200 10.01 10.28 6.87
N ALA A 201 11.05 10.85 7.47
CA ALA A 201 12.42 10.67 6.98
C ALA A 201 12.94 9.26 7.19
N GLU A 202 12.42 8.56 8.21
CA GLU A 202 12.82 7.20 8.58
C GLU A 202 11.60 6.38 9.01
N LEU A 203 11.64 5.06 8.78
CA LEU A 203 10.56 4.13 9.13
C LEU A 203 10.24 4.13 10.62
N ILE A 204 11.20 4.38 11.49
CA ILE A 204 10.99 4.43 12.94
C ILE A 204 9.97 5.50 13.37
N ASN A 205 9.72 6.50 12.53
CA ASN A 205 8.77 7.57 12.78
C ASN A 205 7.33 7.22 12.33
N ILE A 206 7.13 6.07 11.69
CA ILE A 206 5.81 5.57 11.28
C ILE A 206 5.29 4.64 12.36
N GLN A 207 4.11 4.92 12.91
CA GLN A 207 3.48 4.06 13.92
C GLN A 207 2.84 2.81 13.30
N GLY A 208 2.71 1.76 14.12
CA GLY A 208 2.02 0.54 13.71
C GLY A 208 2.82 -0.38 12.80
N ILE A 209 4.15 -0.30 12.78
CA ILE A 209 4.99 -1.19 11.98
C ILE A 209 6.01 -1.97 12.81
N THR A 210 6.40 -3.13 12.28
CA THR A 210 7.61 -3.85 12.65
C THR A 210 8.42 -4.01 11.38
N PHE A 211 9.68 -3.62 11.38
CA PHE A 211 10.47 -3.51 10.14
C PHE A 211 11.96 -3.83 10.37
N ARG A 212 12.71 -3.99 9.26
CA ARG A 212 14.16 -4.21 9.30
C ARG A 212 14.91 -2.89 9.22
N GLU A 213 15.77 -2.67 10.17
CA GLU A 213 16.76 -1.59 10.14
C GLU A 213 17.98 -1.95 9.28
N LYS A 214 18.87 -0.96 9.07
CA LYS A 214 20.06 -1.05 8.18
C LYS A 214 21.00 -2.20 8.52
N GLU A 215 21.08 -2.66 9.75
CA GLU A 215 21.93 -3.77 10.21
C GLU A 215 21.17 -5.11 10.30
N LYS A 216 20.03 -5.23 9.62
CA LYS A 216 19.10 -6.37 9.68
C LYS A 216 18.47 -6.61 11.06
N GLN A 217 18.63 -5.69 12.00
CA GLN A 217 17.92 -5.72 13.25
C GLN A 217 16.42 -5.48 13.01
N ILE A 218 15.59 -6.10 13.83
CA ILE A 218 14.14 -5.93 13.76
C ILE A 218 13.73 -4.92 14.80
N ALA A 219 13.21 -3.77 14.33
CA ALA A 219 12.63 -2.73 15.15
C ALA A 219 11.10 -2.78 15.09
N ALA A 220 10.45 -2.33 16.16
CA ALA A 220 9.01 -2.21 16.24
C ALA A 220 8.63 -0.83 16.78
N THR A 221 7.72 -0.15 16.10
CA THR A 221 7.18 1.13 16.56
C THR A 221 5.95 0.90 17.47
N PRO A 222 5.50 1.88 18.25
CA PRO A 222 4.25 1.76 19.00
C PRO A 222 3.06 1.39 18.09
N PHE A 223 2.08 0.68 18.65
CA PHE A 223 0.81 0.53 17.95
C PHE A 223 0.16 1.89 17.73
N ARG A 224 -0.54 2.02 16.60
CA ARG A 224 -1.30 3.22 16.29
C ARG A 224 -2.53 3.33 17.20
N GLN A 225 -2.92 4.53 17.50
CA GLN A 225 -4.20 4.77 18.15
C GLN A 225 -5.34 4.38 17.22
N ILE A 226 -6.44 3.95 17.81
CA ILE A 226 -7.64 3.53 17.09
C ILE A 226 -8.20 4.71 16.31
N MET A 227 -8.37 4.54 15.00
CA MET A 227 -8.88 5.59 14.14
C MET A 227 -10.42 5.72 14.20
N ASP A 228 -10.92 6.91 13.87
CA ASP A 228 -12.34 7.12 13.58
C ASP A 228 -12.69 6.43 12.26
N LEU A 229 -13.56 5.41 12.32
CA LEU A 229 -13.97 4.62 11.16
C LEU A 229 -14.67 5.46 10.08
N SER A 230 -15.24 6.62 10.45
CA SER A 230 -15.88 7.54 9.51
C SER A 230 -14.90 8.24 8.57
N LYS A 231 -13.61 8.21 8.89
CA LYS A 231 -12.54 8.75 8.02
C LYS A 231 -12.15 7.80 6.87
N VAL A 232 -12.58 6.55 6.91
CA VAL A 232 -12.31 5.61 5.80
C VAL A 232 -13.25 5.96 4.64
N PRO A 233 -12.73 6.29 3.44
CA PRO A 233 -13.58 6.65 2.31
C PRO A 233 -14.45 5.47 1.84
N PHE A 234 -15.59 5.79 1.22
CA PHE A 234 -16.43 4.79 0.57
C PHE A 234 -15.72 4.21 -0.66
N VAL A 235 -15.54 2.88 -0.67
CA VAL A 235 -14.67 2.21 -1.67
C VAL A 235 -15.42 1.72 -2.91
N TYR A 236 -16.75 1.78 -2.92
CA TYR A 236 -17.61 1.20 -3.95
C TYR A 236 -18.17 2.24 -4.94
N GLY A 237 -17.55 3.41 -5.05
CA GLY A 237 -18.00 4.47 -5.97
C GLY A 237 -18.07 4.04 -7.44
N ASP A 238 -17.25 3.06 -7.85
CA ASP A 238 -17.33 2.38 -9.14
C ASP A 238 -17.74 0.92 -8.91
N ILE A 239 -19.04 0.68 -8.78
CA ILE A 239 -19.63 -0.61 -8.42
C ILE A 239 -19.42 -1.68 -9.50
N GLU A 240 -19.24 -1.29 -10.76
CA GLU A 240 -19.03 -2.21 -11.88
C GLU A 240 -17.75 -3.04 -11.72
N ASN A 241 -16.75 -2.51 -11.05
CA ASN A 241 -15.52 -3.24 -10.73
C ASN A 241 -15.75 -4.43 -9.78
N PHE A 242 -16.92 -4.49 -9.14
CA PHE A 242 -17.31 -5.55 -8.21
C PHE A 242 -18.40 -6.47 -8.79
N LYS A 243 -18.65 -6.40 -10.08
CA LYS A 243 -19.62 -7.27 -10.74
C LYS A 243 -19.29 -8.74 -10.48
N ASN A 244 -20.32 -9.53 -10.12
CA ASN A 244 -20.20 -10.94 -9.76
C ASN A 244 -19.35 -11.21 -8.49
N ARG A 245 -19.16 -10.19 -7.64
CA ARG A 245 -18.48 -10.33 -6.34
C ARG A 245 -19.42 -9.99 -5.20
N ILE A 246 -19.13 -10.56 -4.04
CA ILE A 246 -19.81 -10.20 -2.80
C ILE A 246 -19.26 -8.85 -2.33
N ILE A 247 -20.16 -7.91 -2.09
CA ILE A 247 -19.82 -6.64 -1.45
C ILE A 247 -19.69 -6.86 0.06
N TYR A 248 -18.54 -6.51 0.61
CA TYR A 248 -18.30 -6.50 2.05
C TYR A 248 -18.37 -5.08 2.57
N TYR A 249 -19.18 -4.85 3.60
CA TYR A 249 -19.39 -3.52 4.15
C TYR A 249 -19.18 -3.53 5.66
N GLU A 250 -18.58 -2.46 6.19
CA GLU A 250 -18.22 -2.33 7.60
C GLU A 250 -18.89 -1.09 8.18
N THR A 251 -19.78 -1.28 9.18
CA THR A 251 -20.41 -0.18 9.91
C THR A 251 -19.81 0.00 11.30
N SER A 252 -19.16 -1.04 11.81
CA SER A 252 -18.51 -1.04 13.11
C SER A 252 -17.25 -1.89 13.12
N ARG A 253 -16.29 -1.52 13.93
CA ARG A 253 -15.04 -2.26 14.13
C ARG A 253 -14.76 -2.45 15.61
N GLY A 254 -14.16 -3.60 15.97
CA GLY A 254 -13.94 -4.00 17.35
C GLY A 254 -15.07 -4.85 17.92
N CYS A 255 -14.86 -5.37 19.14
CA CYS A 255 -15.84 -6.18 19.86
C CYS A 255 -15.65 -6.00 21.36
N PRO A 256 -16.72 -5.75 22.15
CA PRO A 256 -16.62 -5.53 23.59
C PRO A 256 -16.45 -6.85 24.39
N PHE A 257 -16.66 -8.00 23.75
CA PHE A 257 -16.61 -9.30 24.39
C PHE A 257 -15.18 -9.86 24.50
N SER A 258 -14.93 -10.70 25.48
CA SER A 258 -13.61 -11.28 25.80
C SER A 258 -13.56 -12.78 25.53
N CYS A 259 -14.05 -13.23 24.38
CA CYS A 259 -14.04 -14.64 23.99
C CYS A 259 -12.60 -15.15 23.84
N SER A 260 -12.19 -16.17 24.59
CA SER A 260 -10.81 -16.67 24.63
C SER A 260 -10.25 -17.19 23.30
N TYR A 261 -11.11 -17.61 22.40
CA TYR A 261 -10.77 -18.15 21.07
C TYR A 261 -10.91 -17.13 19.92
N CYS A 262 -11.32 -15.89 20.20
CA CYS A 262 -11.63 -14.93 19.17
C CYS A 262 -10.59 -13.82 19.10
N LEU A 263 -9.99 -13.64 17.94
CA LEU A 263 -9.01 -12.57 17.70
C LEU A 263 -9.59 -11.17 17.95
N SER A 264 -10.90 -10.97 17.67
CA SER A 264 -11.57 -9.68 17.92
C SER A 264 -11.70 -9.31 19.40
N SER A 265 -11.38 -10.23 20.33
CA SER A 265 -11.34 -9.94 21.76
C SER A 265 -10.09 -9.15 22.19
N ILE A 266 -9.10 -9.01 21.32
CA ILE A 266 -7.87 -8.26 21.58
C ILE A 266 -8.17 -6.76 21.56
N ASP A 267 -8.93 -6.30 20.55
CA ASP A 267 -9.40 -4.93 20.44
C ASP A 267 -10.82 -4.84 21.05
N LYS A 268 -10.89 -4.42 22.31
CA LYS A 268 -12.15 -4.28 23.05
C LYS A 268 -12.90 -2.97 22.76
N CYS A 269 -12.34 -2.10 21.94
CA CYS A 269 -12.94 -0.82 21.59
C CYS A 269 -13.90 -0.98 20.42
N LEU A 270 -15.20 -1.15 20.72
CA LEU A 270 -16.23 -1.07 19.70
C LEU A 270 -16.43 0.40 19.28
N ARG A 271 -16.36 0.68 17.99
CA ARG A 271 -16.63 1.98 17.40
C ARG A 271 -17.46 1.85 16.14
N PHE A 272 -18.23 2.89 15.87
CA PHE A 272 -19.18 2.91 14.79
C PHE A 272 -18.80 3.95 13.74
N ARG A 273 -19.09 3.66 12.50
CA ARG A 273 -19.09 4.62 11.41
C ARG A 273 -20.28 5.58 11.60
N ASN A 274 -20.11 6.84 11.22
CA ASN A 274 -21.18 7.83 11.31
C ASN A 274 -22.46 7.32 10.62
N LEU A 275 -23.59 7.37 11.33
CA LEU A 275 -24.85 6.78 10.87
C LEU A 275 -25.38 7.42 9.57
N GLU A 276 -25.17 8.72 9.38
CA GLU A 276 -25.63 9.40 8.16
C GLU A 276 -24.78 8.97 6.94
N LEU A 277 -23.48 8.72 7.13
CA LEU A 277 -22.64 8.10 6.10
C LEU A 277 -23.12 6.69 5.78
N VAL A 278 -23.39 5.87 6.80
CA VAL A 278 -23.90 4.50 6.63
C VAL A 278 -25.20 4.50 5.83
N LYS A 279 -26.17 5.36 6.18
CA LYS A 279 -27.44 5.46 5.44
C LYS A 279 -27.22 5.83 3.98
N LYS A 280 -26.35 6.81 3.71
CA LYS A 280 -26.04 7.26 2.34
C LYS A 280 -25.37 6.14 1.53
N GLU A 281 -24.44 5.41 2.14
CA GLU A 281 -23.71 4.34 1.49
C GLU A 281 -24.59 3.10 1.24
N LEU A 282 -25.49 2.76 2.16
CA LEU A 282 -26.48 1.71 1.95
C LEU A 282 -27.51 2.09 0.88
N GLN A 283 -27.93 3.37 0.83
CA GLN A 283 -28.80 3.86 -0.23
C GLN A 283 -28.13 3.73 -1.60
N PHE A 284 -26.82 4.02 -1.69
CA PHE A 284 -26.06 3.80 -2.93
C PHE A 284 -26.14 2.34 -3.41
N PHE A 285 -26.02 1.35 -2.52
CA PHE A 285 -26.16 -0.06 -2.91
C PHE A 285 -27.57 -0.41 -3.39
N ILE A 286 -28.59 0.17 -2.78
CA ILE A 286 -29.99 0.00 -3.21
C ILE A 286 -30.20 0.62 -4.60
N ASP A 287 -29.76 1.85 -4.82
CA ASP A 287 -29.93 2.59 -6.07
C ASP A 287 -29.20 1.91 -7.26
N HIS A 288 -28.13 1.15 -6.96
CA HIS A 288 -27.36 0.39 -7.96
C HIS A 288 -27.76 -1.09 -8.03
N GLU A 289 -28.89 -1.47 -7.40
CA GLU A 289 -29.43 -2.84 -7.42
C GLU A 289 -28.40 -3.91 -7.04
N VAL A 290 -27.54 -3.61 -6.07
CA VAL A 290 -26.50 -4.55 -5.61
C VAL A 290 -27.14 -5.80 -5.02
N PRO A 291 -26.92 -7.00 -5.58
CA PRO A 291 -27.68 -8.18 -5.22
C PRO A 291 -27.37 -8.69 -3.82
N GLN A 292 -26.18 -8.43 -3.30
CA GLN A 292 -25.78 -8.90 -1.97
C GLN A 292 -24.72 -8.00 -1.33
N VAL A 293 -25.01 -7.50 -0.13
CA VAL A 293 -24.08 -6.83 0.76
C VAL A 293 -23.92 -7.64 2.04
N LYS A 294 -22.68 -7.98 2.42
CA LYS A 294 -22.35 -8.68 3.65
C LYS A 294 -21.67 -7.74 4.63
N PHE A 295 -22.25 -7.58 5.81
CA PHE A 295 -21.61 -6.85 6.89
C PHE A 295 -20.50 -7.69 7.50
N VAL A 296 -19.32 -7.05 7.71
CA VAL A 296 -18.17 -7.68 8.37
C VAL A 296 -18.07 -7.34 9.85
N ASP A 297 -19.05 -6.59 10.35
CA ASP A 297 -19.16 -6.20 11.76
C ASP A 297 -19.19 -7.42 12.69
N ARG A 298 -18.42 -7.37 13.77
CA ARG A 298 -18.33 -8.48 14.75
C ARG A 298 -19.53 -8.53 15.69
N THR A 299 -20.17 -7.37 15.90
CA THR A 299 -21.32 -7.21 16.80
C THR A 299 -22.32 -6.24 16.18
N PHE A 300 -22.90 -6.64 15.04
CA PHE A 300 -23.71 -5.78 14.17
C PHE A 300 -24.90 -5.12 14.91
N ASN A 301 -25.59 -5.84 15.78
CA ASN A 301 -26.80 -5.35 16.45
C ASN A 301 -26.60 -4.96 17.92
N LEU A 302 -25.38 -4.74 18.36
CA LEU A 302 -25.09 -4.43 19.76
C LEU A 302 -25.79 -3.15 20.23
N SER A 303 -25.87 -2.13 19.37
CA SER A 303 -26.51 -0.87 19.68
C SER A 303 -28.02 -0.98 19.89
N LEU A 304 -28.67 -1.98 19.32
CA LEU A 304 -30.11 -2.23 19.49
C LEU A 304 -30.45 -2.82 20.87
N ILE A 305 -29.47 -3.39 21.57
CA ILE A 305 -29.63 -3.95 22.91
C ILE A 305 -29.61 -2.83 23.97
N HIS A 306 -29.07 -1.68 23.63
CA HIS A 306 -28.92 -0.53 24.52
C HIS A 306 -29.90 0.62 24.21
N ILE A 307 -30.86 0.39 23.31
CA ILE A 307 -32.03 1.23 23.09
C ILE A 307 -33.18 0.67 23.93
#